data_b8b7b48a242620086aac785aaa5eb75f
#
_entry.id   b8b7b48a242620086aac785aaa5eb75f
#
_cell.length_a   1.000
_cell.length_b   1.000
_cell.length_c   1.000
_cell.angle_alpha   90.00
_cell.angle_beta   90.00
_cell.angle_gamma   90.00
#
_symmetry.space_group_name_H-M   'P 1'
#
loop_
_entity.id
_entity.type
_entity.pdbx_description
1 polymer ?
#
loop_
_entity_poly.entity_id
_entity_poly.type
_entity_poly.pdbx_seq_one_letter_code
_entity_poly.pdbx_strand_id
1 'polypeptide(L)'
;LGDTAKKIGAALGAAAAAVGTACVAAGKKLWDMANDVGSAGDQIDKTSQKIGISAESYQKWGYVFERCGADVNNLQTGMKKLSTVITDAAGGSDSAAEKLSAVGLSIEELNGKSQDEQLSMVITALQGMEAGAERTATANDLLGKSAVDMAAVLNTSVEETERLKQEAEDYGMVMSNEAVAASAAFEDSLTRLSHTAGGLKNRMVGELLLGITQITDGLADLLAGNEQAADELKNGVTSVIDTIRMLIPQFAELITSIAGAVLESAPGIIKALADGLLSAISELTPTLAKIVTEIISALVGLLPQIVSAGADI
;
A
#
# COMPACT_ATOMS: atom_id res chain seq x y z
N LEU A 1 38.15 12.03 -31.03
CA LEU A 1 36.99 12.85 -30.60
C LEU A 1 35.70 12.02 -30.49
N GLY A 2 35.36 11.20 -31.49
CA GLY A 2 34.16 10.33 -31.46
C GLY A 2 34.14 9.31 -30.32
N ASP A 3 35.28 8.77 -29.91
CA ASP A 3 35.39 7.82 -28.78
C ASP A 3 35.24 8.51 -27.41
N THR A 4 35.65 9.75 -27.28
CA THR A 4 35.52 10.52 -26.05
C THR A 4 34.06 10.92 -25.82
N ALA A 5 33.36 11.37 -26.85
CA ALA A 5 31.91 11.66 -26.79
C ALA A 5 31.06 10.41 -26.45
N LYS A 6 31.41 9.24 -27.04
CA LYS A 6 30.78 7.96 -26.67
C LYS A 6 31.04 7.53 -25.23
N LYS A 7 32.25 7.76 -24.70
CA LYS A 7 32.61 7.48 -23.31
C LYS A 7 31.87 8.37 -22.32
N ILE A 8 31.70 9.66 -22.66
CA ILE A 8 30.93 10.63 -21.84
C ILE A 8 29.45 10.26 -21.85
N GLY A 9 28.88 9.96 -23.01
CA GLY A 9 27.49 9.51 -23.11
C GLY A 9 27.21 8.20 -22.35
N ALA A 10 28.14 7.25 -22.39
CA ALA A 10 28.07 6.01 -21.64
C ALA A 10 28.22 6.24 -20.13
N ALA A 11 29.09 7.13 -19.67
CA ALA A 11 29.28 7.48 -18.27
C ALA A 11 28.05 8.20 -17.69
N LEU A 12 27.46 9.14 -18.43
CA LEU A 12 26.24 9.84 -18.06
C LEU A 12 25.03 8.88 -18.03
N GLY A 13 24.93 7.97 -19.00
CA GLY A 13 23.90 6.92 -19.02
C GLY A 13 24.05 5.95 -17.85
N ALA A 14 25.28 5.54 -17.51
CA ALA A 14 25.55 4.65 -16.37
C ALA A 14 25.27 5.35 -15.02
N ALA A 15 25.60 6.64 -14.88
CA ALA A 15 25.31 7.42 -13.70
C ALA A 15 23.81 7.63 -13.49
N ALA A 16 23.05 7.94 -14.55
CA ALA A 16 21.60 8.05 -14.51
C ALA A 16 20.93 6.71 -14.16
N ALA A 17 21.44 5.59 -14.68
CA ALA A 17 20.97 4.24 -14.35
C ALA A 17 21.31 3.86 -12.90
N ALA A 18 22.47 4.25 -12.37
CA ALA A 18 22.86 3.97 -10.98
C ALA A 18 22.00 4.72 -9.96
N VAL A 19 21.63 5.97 -10.23
CA VAL A 19 20.67 6.74 -9.41
C VAL A 19 19.30 6.10 -9.47
N GLY A 20 18.83 5.72 -10.65
CA GLY A 20 17.57 5.02 -10.84
C GLY A 20 17.52 3.71 -10.07
N THR A 21 18.60 2.91 -10.07
CA THR A 21 18.65 1.63 -9.36
C THR A 21 18.75 1.77 -7.85
N ALA A 22 19.49 2.73 -7.30
CA ALA A 22 19.59 2.96 -5.86
C ALA A 22 18.25 3.45 -5.26
N CYS A 23 17.59 4.40 -5.94
CA CYS A 23 16.25 4.86 -5.55
C CYS A 23 15.20 3.73 -5.62
N VAL A 24 15.28 2.88 -6.64
CA VAL A 24 14.37 1.73 -6.79
C VAL A 24 14.62 0.67 -5.73
N ALA A 25 15.88 0.39 -5.36
CA ALA A 25 16.20 -0.65 -4.36
C ALA A 25 15.81 -0.25 -2.94
N ALA A 26 16.06 1.01 -2.53
CA ALA A 26 15.63 1.52 -1.23
C ALA A 26 14.10 1.64 -1.16
N GLY A 27 13.48 2.18 -2.21
CA GLY A 27 12.02 2.26 -2.33
C GLY A 27 11.34 0.89 -2.34
N LYS A 28 11.99 -0.12 -2.95
CA LYS A 28 11.44 -1.47 -2.99
C LYS A 28 11.42 -2.14 -1.61
N LYS A 29 12.48 -2.02 -0.81
CA LYS A 29 12.51 -2.60 0.55
C LYS A 29 11.47 -1.96 1.48
N LEU A 30 11.32 -0.63 1.40
CA LEU A 30 10.28 0.08 2.15
C LEU A 30 8.89 -0.29 1.65
N TRP A 31 8.73 -0.43 0.34
CA TRP A 31 7.50 -0.87 -0.29
C TRP A 31 7.10 -2.28 0.13
N ASP A 32 8.04 -3.25 0.07
CA ASP A 32 7.76 -4.64 0.42
C ASP A 32 7.32 -4.76 1.91
N MET A 33 8.03 -4.07 2.83
CA MET A 33 7.70 -4.06 4.25
C MET A 33 6.38 -3.36 4.58
N ALA A 34 6.09 -2.25 3.92
CA ALA A 34 4.86 -1.49 4.12
C ALA A 34 3.66 -2.18 3.45
N ASN A 35 3.89 -2.84 2.33
CA ASN A 35 2.88 -3.58 1.59
C ASN A 35 2.38 -4.80 2.39
N ASP A 36 3.26 -5.50 3.09
CA ASP A 36 2.89 -6.66 3.91
C ASP A 36 1.99 -6.26 5.10
N VAL A 37 2.26 -5.14 5.74
CA VAL A 37 1.46 -4.64 6.88
C VAL A 37 0.22 -3.87 6.41
N GLY A 38 0.37 -3.02 5.40
CA GLY A 38 -0.71 -2.18 4.87
C GLY A 38 -1.80 -2.99 4.17
N SER A 39 -1.40 -3.95 3.32
CA SER A 39 -2.35 -4.77 2.56
C SER A 39 -3.19 -5.70 3.45
N ALA A 40 -2.61 -6.23 4.54
CA ALA A 40 -3.35 -7.04 5.50
C ALA A 40 -4.45 -6.21 6.21
N GLY A 41 -4.10 -5.01 6.71
CA GLY A 41 -5.06 -4.12 7.34
C GLY A 41 -6.13 -3.59 6.38
N ASP A 42 -5.75 -3.21 5.16
CA ASP A 42 -6.67 -2.79 4.11
C ASP A 42 -7.66 -3.90 3.71
N GLN A 43 -7.20 -5.15 3.62
CA GLN A 43 -8.07 -6.29 3.35
C GLN A 43 -9.05 -6.56 4.51
N ILE A 44 -8.58 -6.46 5.76
CA ILE A 44 -9.43 -6.56 6.95
C ILE A 44 -10.48 -5.44 6.94
N ASP A 45 -10.08 -4.19 6.70
CA ASP A 45 -10.97 -3.03 6.64
C ASP A 45 -12.06 -3.22 5.58
N LYS A 46 -11.67 -3.51 4.35
CA LYS A 46 -12.61 -3.72 3.23
C LYS A 46 -13.56 -4.88 3.47
N THR A 47 -13.07 -5.95 4.10
CA THR A 47 -13.91 -7.14 4.34
C THR A 47 -14.86 -6.91 5.50
N SER A 48 -14.38 -6.34 6.61
CA SER A 48 -15.22 -6.01 7.77
C SER A 48 -16.33 -5.03 7.40
N GLN A 49 -16.03 -3.99 6.61
CA GLN A 49 -17.03 -3.06 6.09
C GLN A 49 -18.07 -3.74 5.18
N LYS A 50 -17.65 -4.66 4.29
CA LYS A 50 -18.58 -5.41 3.43
C LYS A 50 -19.51 -6.31 4.22
N ILE A 51 -19.03 -6.86 5.32
CA ILE A 51 -19.80 -7.73 6.23
C ILE A 51 -20.67 -6.90 7.18
N GLY A 52 -20.25 -5.66 7.48
CA GLY A 52 -20.89 -4.74 8.40
C GLY A 52 -20.56 -5.01 9.86
N ILE A 53 -19.43 -5.67 10.15
CA ILE A 53 -18.92 -5.91 11.50
C ILE A 53 -17.65 -5.12 11.72
N SER A 54 -17.23 -4.95 12.98
CA SER A 54 -15.97 -4.28 13.30
C SER A 54 -14.77 -5.09 12.79
N ALA A 55 -13.67 -4.38 12.50
CA ALA A 55 -12.43 -5.03 12.07
C ALA A 55 -11.88 -5.98 13.15
N GLU A 56 -12.02 -5.62 14.42
CA GLU A 56 -11.65 -6.49 15.54
C GLU A 56 -12.49 -7.76 15.56
N SER A 57 -13.81 -7.62 15.44
CA SER A 57 -14.73 -8.77 15.43
C SER A 57 -14.44 -9.71 14.25
N TYR A 58 -14.18 -9.14 13.05
CA TYR A 58 -13.81 -9.93 11.88
C TYR A 58 -12.55 -10.78 12.12
N GLN A 59 -11.52 -10.20 12.73
CA GLN A 59 -10.27 -10.90 13.03
C GLN A 59 -10.47 -12.00 14.08
N LYS A 60 -11.23 -11.72 15.15
CA LYS A 60 -11.58 -12.72 16.18
C LYS A 60 -12.33 -13.90 15.58
N TRP A 61 -13.34 -13.64 14.76
CA TRP A 61 -14.04 -14.68 14.05
C TRP A 61 -13.13 -15.42 13.05
N GLY A 62 -12.23 -14.69 12.36
CA GLY A 62 -11.24 -15.30 11.47
C GLY A 62 -10.39 -16.34 12.20
N TYR A 63 -9.92 -16.01 13.39
CA TYR A 63 -9.17 -16.97 14.23
C TYR A 63 -10.02 -18.17 14.66
N VAL A 64 -11.27 -17.95 15.09
CA VAL A 64 -12.20 -19.05 15.42
C VAL A 64 -12.41 -19.97 14.23
N PHE A 65 -12.67 -19.41 13.04
CA PHE A 65 -12.88 -20.20 11.82
C PHE A 65 -11.63 -21.02 11.47
N GLU A 66 -10.45 -20.40 11.49
CA GLU A 66 -9.18 -21.08 11.24
C GLU A 66 -8.94 -22.23 12.21
N ARG A 67 -9.15 -22.01 13.49
CA ARG A 67 -8.97 -23.03 14.53
C ARG A 67 -9.97 -24.18 14.41
N CYS A 68 -11.16 -23.91 13.90
CA CYS A 68 -12.17 -24.91 13.61
C CYS A 68 -11.98 -25.59 12.23
N GLY A 69 -11.01 -25.16 11.43
CA GLY A 69 -10.79 -25.69 10.08
C GLY A 69 -11.83 -25.22 9.05
N ALA A 70 -12.45 -24.07 9.27
CA ALA A 70 -13.44 -23.47 8.37
C ALA A 70 -12.85 -22.21 7.68
N ASP A 71 -13.39 -21.86 6.52
CA ASP A 71 -12.99 -20.65 5.79
C ASP A 71 -13.82 -19.43 6.27
N VAL A 72 -13.14 -18.40 6.76
CA VAL A 72 -13.78 -17.16 7.22
C VAL A 72 -14.55 -16.42 6.10
N ASN A 73 -14.25 -16.67 4.83
CA ASN A 73 -15.00 -16.10 3.72
C ASN A 73 -16.48 -16.50 3.72
N ASN A 74 -16.81 -17.64 4.33
CA ASN A 74 -18.20 -18.08 4.53
C ASN A 74 -18.98 -17.14 5.46
N LEU A 75 -18.28 -16.43 6.35
CA LEU A 75 -18.89 -15.43 7.23
C LEU A 75 -19.53 -14.29 6.44
N GLN A 76 -18.89 -13.83 5.36
CA GLN A 76 -19.45 -12.77 4.51
C GLN A 76 -20.80 -13.17 3.89
N THR A 77 -20.88 -14.40 3.38
CA THR A 77 -22.10 -14.90 2.76
C THR A 77 -23.20 -15.11 3.82
N GLY A 78 -22.83 -15.68 4.98
CA GLY A 78 -23.73 -15.88 6.11
C GLY A 78 -24.29 -14.57 6.64
N MET A 79 -23.44 -13.57 6.87
CA MET A 79 -23.85 -12.24 7.33
C MET A 79 -24.83 -11.54 6.37
N LYS A 80 -24.55 -11.60 5.06
CA LYS A 80 -25.46 -11.02 4.07
C LYS A 80 -26.86 -11.62 4.16
N LYS A 81 -26.94 -12.94 4.33
CA LYS A 81 -28.22 -13.64 4.49
C LYS A 81 -28.89 -13.27 5.82
N LEU A 82 -28.14 -13.30 6.92
CA LEU A 82 -28.63 -12.94 8.24
C LEU A 82 -29.18 -11.52 8.28
N SER A 83 -28.44 -10.55 7.75
CA SER A 83 -28.90 -9.14 7.67
C SER A 83 -30.21 -9.02 6.91
N THR A 84 -30.40 -9.83 5.83
CA THR A 84 -31.67 -9.86 5.09
C THR A 84 -32.80 -10.39 5.97
N VAL A 85 -32.58 -11.52 6.67
CA VAL A 85 -33.60 -12.10 7.56
C VAL A 85 -34.00 -11.14 8.68
N ILE A 86 -33.02 -10.49 9.31
CA ILE A 86 -33.27 -9.51 10.37
C ILE A 86 -34.05 -8.30 9.83
N THR A 87 -33.65 -7.78 8.66
CA THR A 87 -34.33 -6.65 8.02
C THR A 87 -35.76 -6.99 7.64
N ASP A 88 -36.00 -8.18 7.07
CA ASP A 88 -37.32 -8.62 6.69
C ASP A 88 -38.22 -8.83 7.93
N ALA A 89 -37.69 -9.41 9.03
CA ALA A 89 -38.41 -9.56 10.28
C ALA A 89 -38.76 -8.20 10.91
N ALA A 90 -37.82 -7.25 10.91
CA ALA A 90 -38.04 -5.85 11.36
C ALA A 90 -39.09 -5.14 10.49
N GLY A 91 -39.19 -5.50 9.21
CA GLY A 91 -40.23 -5.03 8.26
C GLY A 91 -41.59 -5.71 8.43
N GLY A 92 -41.75 -6.64 9.39
CA GLY A 92 -43.03 -7.32 9.69
C GLY A 92 -43.25 -8.61 8.90
N SER A 93 -42.20 -9.25 8.40
CA SER A 93 -42.30 -10.56 7.76
C SER A 93 -42.42 -11.66 8.79
N ASP A 94 -43.62 -12.29 8.88
CA ASP A 94 -43.87 -13.42 9.78
C ASP A 94 -42.89 -14.56 9.50
N SER A 95 -42.63 -14.89 8.25
CA SER A 95 -41.71 -15.98 7.87
C SER A 95 -40.26 -15.70 8.30
N ALA A 96 -39.82 -14.42 8.28
CA ALA A 96 -38.50 -14.08 8.79
C ALA A 96 -38.44 -14.11 10.33
N ALA A 97 -39.51 -13.68 11.00
CA ALA A 97 -39.62 -13.77 12.45
C ALA A 97 -39.65 -15.23 12.93
N GLU A 98 -40.36 -16.13 12.22
CA GLU A 98 -40.36 -17.57 12.51
C GLU A 98 -38.95 -18.18 12.44
N LYS A 99 -38.11 -17.79 11.48
CA LYS A 99 -36.71 -18.25 11.36
C LYS A 99 -35.88 -17.87 12.58
N LEU A 100 -36.07 -16.65 13.10
CA LEU A 100 -35.39 -16.21 14.31
C LEU A 100 -35.90 -16.93 15.54
N SER A 101 -37.23 -17.13 15.63
CA SER A 101 -37.86 -17.85 16.72
C SER A 101 -37.43 -19.32 16.80
N ALA A 102 -37.07 -19.95 15.67
CA ALA A 102 -36.54 -21.31 15.61
C ALA A 102 -35.21 -21.49 16.39
N VAL A 103 -34.46 -20.41 16.60
CA VAL A 103 -33.25 -20.38 17.45
C VAL A 103 -33.52 -19.73 18.82
N GLY A 104 -34.77 -19.45 19.14
CA GLY A 104 -35.17 -18.82 20.41
C GLY A 104 -34.85 -17.32 20.47
N LEU A 105 -34.67 -16.64 19.32
CA LEU A 105 -34.46 -15.21 19.26
C LEU A 105 -35.68 -14.47 18.70
N SER A 106 -35.91 -13.29 19.19
CA SER A 106 -36.95 -12.37 18.69
C SER A 106 -36.30 -11.18 17.96
N ILE A 107 -37.10 -10.54 17.09
CA ILE A 107 -36.62 -9.32 16.42
C ILE A 107 -36.41 -8.17 17.41
N GLU A 108 -37.20 -8.14 18.51
CA GLU A 108 -37.09 -7.12 19.57
C GLU A 108 -35.74 -7.23 20.28
N GLU A 109 -35.19 -8.43 20.46
CA GLU A 109 -33.89 -8.67 21.08
C GLU A 109 -32.73 -8.26 20.16
N LEU A 110 -32.91 -8.42 18.85
CA LEU A 110 -31.90 -8.09 17.84
C LEU A 110 -31.96 -6.62 17.40
N ASN A 111 -33.12 -5.98 17.55
CA ASN A 111 -33.31 -4.59 17.12
C ASN A 111 -32.47 -3.65 17.97
N GLY A 112 -31.74 -2.76 17.30
CA GLY A 112 -30.82 -1.80 17.96
C GLY A 112 -29.47 -2.40 18.38
N LYS A 113 -29.24 -3.70 18.16
CA LYS A 113 -27.93 -4.33 18.32
C LYS A 113 -27.05 -4.09 17.11
N SER A 114 -25.74 -3.99 17.35
CA SER A 114 -24.76 -3.98 16.25
C SER A 114 -24.78 -5.29 15.47
N GLN A 115 -24.31 -5.28 14.24
CA GLN A 115 -24.21 -6.51 13.44
C GLN A 115 -23.26 -7.55 14.07
N ASP A 116 -22.24 -7.10 14.79
CA ASP A 116 -21.36 -7.95 15.61
C ASP A 116 -22.15 -8.72 16.68
N GLU A 117 -22.99 -8.00 17.43
CA GLU A 117 -23.82 -8.58 18.47
C GLU A 117 -24.88 -9.52 17.88
N GLN A 118 -25.54 -9.11 16.80
CA GLN A 118 -26.54 -9.94 16.09
C GLN A 118 -25.93 -11.26 15.61
N LEU A 119 -24.73 -11.21 15.01
CA LEU A 119 -24.01 -12.40 14.56
C LEU A 119 -23.68 -13.33 15.75
N SER A 120 -23.10 -12.76 16.81
CA SER A 120 -22.72 -13.52 18.00
C SER A 120 -23.93 -14.18 18.65
N MET A 121 -25.06 -13.47 18.77
CA MET A 121 -26.31 -14.02 19.32
C MET A 121 -26.83 -15.19 18.49
N VAL A 122 -26.84 -15.05 17.15
CA VAL A 122 -27.33 -16.10 16.25
C VAL A 122 -26.43 -17.33 16.26
N ILE A 123 -25.08 -17.13 16.21
CA ILE A 123 -24.15 -18.27 16.27
C ILE A 123 -24.25 -18.96 17.63
N THR A 124 -24.30 -18.23 18.74
CA THR A 124 -24.49 -18.79 20.08
C THR A 124 -25.77 -19.58 20.19
N ALA A 125 -26.90 -19.07 19.67
CA ALA A 125 -28.17 -19.77 19.67
C ALA A 125 -28.11 -21.07 18.85
N LEU A 126 -27.47 -21.05 17.66
CA LEU A 126 -27.27 -22.24 16.84
C LEU A 126 -26.34 -23.27 17.51
N GLN A 127 -25.29 -22.84 18.20
CA GLN A 127 -24.40 -23.71 19.00
C GLN A 127 -25.13 -24.39 20.17
N GLY A 128 -26.12 -23.70 20.75
CA GLY A 128 -26.97 -24.24 21.82
C GLY A 128 -27.97 -25.30 21.36
N MET A 129 -28.25 -25.44 20.06
CA MET A 129 -29.14 -26.47 19.52
C MET A 129 -28.43 -27.82 19.45
N GLU A 130 -29.20 -28.90 19.63
CA GLU A 130 -28.70 -30.26 19.44
C GLU A 130 -28.21 -30.46 17.99
N ALA A 131 -27.05 -31.09 17.85
CA ALA A 131 -26.47 -31.36 16.52
C ALA A 131 -27.36 -32.32 15.74
N GLY A 132 -27.82 -31.91 14.55
CA GLY A 132 -28.72 -32.73 13.74
C GLY A 132 -29.32 -32.00 12.56
N ALA A 133 -30.29 -32.63 11.93
CA ALA A 133 -30.94 -32.09 10.73
C ALA A 133 -31.70 -30.80 11.01
N GLU A 134 -32.31 -30.67 12.18
CA GLU A 134 -33.03 -29.45 12.58
C GLU A 134 -32.12 -28.25 12.69
N ARG A 135 -30.98 -28.35 13.43
CA ARG A 135 -30.01 -27.29 13.52
C ARG A 135 -29.43 -26.91 12.14
N THR A 136 -29.15 -27.92 11.30
CA THR A 136 -28.63 -27.67 9.94
C THR A 136 -29.65 -26.93 9.08
N ALA A 137 -30.91 -27.28 9.13
CA ALA A 137 -31.97 -26.57 8.41
C ALA A 137 -32.14 -25.14 8.90
N THR A 138 -32.20 -24.94 10.22
CA THR A 138 -32.30 -23.62 10.84
C THR A 138 -31.08 -22.74 10.53
N ALA A 139 -29.86 -23.30 10.58
CA ALA A 139 -28.65 -22.60 10.21
C ALA A 139 -28.68 -22.19 8.71
N ASN A 140 -29.17 -23.04 7.81
CA ASN A 140 -29.37 -22.70 6.41
C ASN A 140 -30.38 -21.56 6.19
N ASP A 141 -31.45 -21.55 6.98
CA ASP A 141 -32.48 -20.50 6.91
C ASP A 141 -31.95 -19.14 7.33
N LEU A 142 -31.06 -19.09 8.32
CA LEU A 142 -30.49 -17.87 8.87
C LEU A 142 -29.21 -17.43 8.15
N LEU A 143 -28.31 -18.36 7.82
CA LEU A 143 -26.98 -18.09 7.26
C LEU A 143 -26.84 -18.50 5.79
N GLY A 144 -27.87 -19.11 5.22
CA GLY A 144 -27.86 -19.59 3.85
C GLY A 144 -26.95 -20.80 3.66
N LYS A 145 -26.54 -21.05 2.41
CA LYS A 145 -25.73 -22.22 2.05
C LYS A 145 -24.36 -22.27 2.75
N SER A 146 -23.83 -21.13 3.18
CA SER A 146 -22.58 -21.07 3.94
C SER A 146 -22.67 -21.75 5.32
N ALA A 147 -23.86 -21.97 5.85
CA ALA A 147 -24.05 -22.69 7.12
C ALA A 147 -23.42 -24.07 7.11
N VAL A 148 -23.45 -24.79 5.97
CA VAL A 148 -22.82 -26.11 5.82
C VAL A 148 -21.30 -26.01 5.99
N ASP A 149 -20.68 -25.00 5.39
CA ASP A 149 -19.24 -24.77 5.47
C ASP A 149 -18.81 -24.22 6.84
N MET A 150 -19.75 -23.66 7.59
CA MET A 150 -19.58 -23.19 8.97
C MET A 150 -19.88 -24.28 10.01
N ALA A 151 -20.23 -25.50 9.61
CA ALA A 151 -20.65 -26.57 10.54
C ALA A 151 -19.60 -26.84 11.63
N ALA A 152 -18.31 -26.75 11.32
CA ALA A 152 -17.25 -26.93 12.31
C ALA A 152 -17.30 -25.86 13.43
N VAL A 153 -17.58 -24.62 13.09
CA VAL A 153 -17.77 -23.53 14.06
C VAL A 153 -19.05 -23.73 14.85
N LEU A 154 -20.15 -24.15 14.21
CA LEU A 154 -21.43 -24.42 14.87
C LEU A 154 -21.38 -25.65 15.79
N ASN A 155 -20.41 -26.55 15.57
CA ASN A 155 -20.17 -27.72 16.44
C ASN A 155 -19.24 -27.41 17.63
N THR A 156 -18.59 -26.25 17.63
CA THR A 156 -17.79 -25.79 18.75
C THR A 156 -18.68 -25.25 19.87
N SER A 157 -18.34 -25.44 21.13
CA SER A 157 -19.14 -24.87 22.22
C SER A 157 -18.99 -23.33 22.29
N VAL A 158 -19.97 -22.69 22.91
CA VAL A 158 -19.96 -21.26 23.15
C VAL A 158 -18.69 -20.83 23.94
N GLU A 159 -18.42 -21.59 25.01
CA GLU A 159 -17.27 -21.34 25.89
C GLU A 159 -15.94 -21.46 25.12
N GLU A 160 -15.82 -22.46 24.25
CA GLU A 160 -14.63 -22.64 23.43
C GLU A 160 -14.51 -21.54 22.36
N THR A 161 -15.61 -21.11 21.76
CA THR A 161 -15.64 -20.00 20.83
C THR A 161 -15.15 -18.70 21.48
N GLU A 162 -15.63 -18.37 22.67
CA GLU A 162 -15.19 -17.16 23.41
C GLU A 162 -13.74 -17.30 23.88
N ARG A 163 -13.31 -18.50 24.28
CA ARG A 163 -11.90 -18.77 24.62
C ARG A 163 -10.98 -18.52 23.40
N LEU A 164 -11.36 -18.95 22.23
CA LEU A 164 -10.59 -18.74 21.00
C LEU A 164 -10.53 -17.26 20.61
N LYS A 165 -11.63 -16.52 20.77
CA LYS A 165 -11.63 -15.07 20.55
C LYS A 165 -10.66 -14.35 21.50
N GLN A 166 -10.68 -14.73 22.78
CA GLN A 166 -9.78 -14.16 23.79
C GLN A 166 -8.32 -14.55 23.49
N GLU A 167 -8.08 -15.80 23.09
CA GLU A 167 -6.73 -16.28 22.71
C GLU A 167 -6.15 -15.46 21.55
N ALA A 168 -6.96 -15.06 20.55
CA ALA A 168 -6.53 -14.20 19.46
C ALA A 168 -6.09 -12.81 19.96
N GLU A 169 -6.78 -12.26 20.95
CA GLU A 169 -6.38 -10.99 21.59
C GLU A 169 -5.10 -11.13 22.40
N ASP A 170 -5.03 -12.16 23.23
CA ASP A 170 -3.88 -12.41 24.12
C ASP A 170 -2.57 -12.62 23.33
N TYR A 171 -2.66 -13.19 22.14
CA TYR A 171 -1.51 -13.36 21.24
C TYR A 171 -1.21 -12.12 20.40
N GLY A 172 -1.98 -11.03 20.53
CA GLY A 172 -1.80 -9.81 19.76
C GLY A 172 -2.08 -9.97 18.27
N MET A 173 -2.93 -10.94 17.92
CA MET A 173 -3.32 -11.22 16.52
C MET A 173 -4.45 -10.33 16.03
N VAL A 174 -5.06 -9.57 16.94
CA VAL A 174 -6.18 -8.66 16.64
C VAL A 174 -5.65 -7.23 16.60
N MET A 175 -5.67 -6.63 15.43
CA MET A 175 -5.43 -5.20 15.27
C MET A 175 -6.66 -4.43 15.72
N SER A 176 -6.47 -3.32 16.45
CA SER A 176 -7.59 -2.45 16.80
C SER A 176 -8.24 -1.83 15.55
N ASN A 177 -9.49 -1.39 15.67
CA ASN A 177 -10.20 -0.73 14.57
C ASN A 177 -9.44 0.50 14.06
N GLU A 178 -8.82 1.26 14.96
CA GLU A 178 -7.99 2.42 14.61
C GLU A 178 -6.72 1.99 13.86
N ALA A 179 -6.08 0.89 14.28
CA ALA A 179 -4.88 0.38 13.60
C ALA A 179 -5.20 -0.14 12.20
N VAL A 180 -6.34 -0.78 12.03
CA VAL A 180 -6.83 -1.25 10.70
C VAL A 180 -7.16 -0.06 9.81
N ALA A 181 -7.89 0.94 10.31
CA ALA A 181 -8.19 2.16 9.55
C ALA A 181 -6.92 2.93 9.16
N ALA A 182 -5.93 3.00 10.06
CA ALA A 182 -4.64 3.59 9.78
C ALA A 182 -3.84 2.81 8.73
N SER A 183 -3.90 1.48 8.76
CA SER A 183 -3.28 0.63 7.73
C SER A 183 -3.91 0.83 6.35
N ALA A 184 -5.23 0.94 6.26
CA ALA A 184 -5.93 1.24 5.02
C ALA A 184 -5.57 2.63 4.47
N ALA A 185 -5.54 3.66 5.33
CA ALA A 185 -5.12 5.00 4.93
C ALA A 185 -3.65 5.06 4.50
N PHE A 186 -2.80 4.23 5.09
CA PHE A 186 -1.41 4.08 4.71
C PHE A 186 -1.28 3.42 3.33
N GLU A 187 -2.00 2.34 3.06
CA GLU A 187 -2.06 1.67 1.75
C GLU A 187 -2.51 2.63 0.64
N ASP A 188 -3.56 3.41 0.90
CA ASP A 188 -4.02 4.46 0.00
C ASP A 188 -2.94 5.53 -0.26
N SER A 189 -2.16 5.87 0.76
CA SER A 189 -1.07 6.83 0.66
C SER A 189 0.10 6.27 -0.14
N LEU A 190 0.44 4.99 0.06
CA LEU A 190 1.45 4.28 -0.73
C LEU A 190 1.04 4.17 -2.21
N THR A 191 -0.22 3.88 -2.47
CA THR A 191 -0.76 3.84 -3.83
C THR A 191 -0.64 5.20 -4.51
N ARG A 192 -1.03 6.29 -3.83
CA ARG A 192 -0.86 7.66 -4.32
C ARG A 192 0.61 8.01 -4.53
N LEU A 193 1.49 7.59 -3.60
CA LEU A 193 2.93 7.77 -3.70
C LEU A 193 3.49 7.05 -4.92
N SER A 194 3.11 5.81 -5.16
CA SER A 194 3.51 5.01 -6.32
C SER A 194 3.12 5.70 -7.63
N HIS A 195 1.89 6.21 -7.72
CA HIS A 195 1.42 6.96 -8.89
C HIS A 195 2.18 8.27 -9.06
N THR A 196 2.43 9.00 -7.97
CA THR A 196 3.19 10.25 -7.99
C THR A 196 4.65 10.00 -8.35
N ALA A 197 5.29 8.99 -7.77
CA ALA A 197 6.66 8.59 -8.10
C ALA A 197 6.79 8.10 -9.55
N GLY A 198 5.78 7.37 -10.06
CA GLY A 198 5.71 6.96 -11.46
C GLY A 198 5.58 8.16 -12.41
N GLY A 199 4.74 9.13 -12.09
CA GLY A 199 4.61 10.39 -12.82
C GLY A 199 5.89 11.23 -12.76
N LEU A 200 6.50 11.33 -11.57
CA LEU A 200 7.77 12.02 -11.37
C LEU A 200 8.90 11.36 -12.16
N LYS A 201 9.00 10.02 -12.10
CA LYS A 201 9.96 9.25 -12.90
C LYS A 201 9.82 9.54 -14.39
N ASN A 202 8.59 9.54 -14.92
CA ASN A 202 8.36 9.80 -16.34
C ASN A 202 8.71 11.24 -16.73
N ARG A 203 8.42 12.22 -15.88
CA ARG A 203 8.85 13.61 -16.06
C ARG A 203 10.37 13.75 -16.00
N MET A 204 11.00 13.17 -14.98
CA MET A 204 12.46 13.17 -14.81
C MET A 204 13.16 12.62 -16.04
N VAL A 205 12.73 11.43 -16.49
CA VAL A 205 13.34 10.79 -17.66
C VAL A 205 13.16 11.68 -18.89
N GLY A 206 11.97 12.30 -19.07
CA GLY A 206 11.72 13.19 -20.20
C GLY A 206 12.57 14.47 -20.17
N GLU A 207 12.60 15.18 -19.06
CA GLU A 207 13.29 16.47 -18.93
C GLU A 207 14.82 16.30 -18.84
N LEU A 208 15.30 15.27 -18.13
CA LEU A 208 16.73 14.92 -18.12
C LEU A 208 17.21 14.46 -19.49
N LEU A 209 16.41 13.64 -20.19
CA LEU A 209 16.74 13.16 -21.53
C LEU A 209 16.83 14.35 -22.50
N LEU A 210 15.89 15.29 -22.41
CA LEU A 210 15.89 16.51 -23.21
C LEU A 210 17.15 17.34 -22.95
N GLY A 211 17.51 17.59 -21.69
CA GLY A 211 18.71 18.30 -21.32
C GLY A 211 20.01 17.61 -21.80
N ILE A 212 20.06 16.27 -21.65
CA ILE A 212 21.19 15.45 -22.13
C ILE A 212 21.29 15.52 -23.67
N THR A 213 20.15 15.45 -24.36
CA THR A 213 20.13 15.58 -25.83
C THR A 213 20.65 16.93 -26.26
N GLN A 214 20.20 18.03 -25.64
CA GLN A 214 20.71 19.39 -25.91
C GLN A 214 22.20 19.51 -25.66
N ILE A 215 22.73 18.88 -24.59
CA ILE A 215 24.21 18.87 -24.34
C ILE A 215 24.93 18.08 -25.45
N THR A 216 24.35 16.95 -25.88
CA THR A 216 24.98 16.10 -26.91
C THR A 216 24.99 16.80 -28.27
N ASP A 217 23.87 17.42 -28.63
CA ASP A 217 23.71 18.15 -29.89
C ASP A 217 24.59 19.41 -29.89
N GLY A 218 24.58 20.21 -28.81
CA GLY A 218 25.45 21.37 -28.66
C GLY A 218 26.94 21.00 -28.70
N LEU A 219 27.33 19.82 -28.17
CA LEU A 219 28.70 19.34 -28.28
C LEU A 219 29.06 18.93 -29.73
N ALA A 220 28.14 18.29 -30.43
CA ALA A 220 28.30 17.92 -31.83
C ALA A 220 28.44 19.18 -32.72
N ASP A 221 27.61 20.19 -32.46
CA ASP A 221 27.63 21.48 -33.18
C ASP A 221 28.87 22.28 -32.87
N LEU A 222 29.34 22.24 -31.62
CA LEU A 222 30.64 22.87 -31.27
C LEU A 222 31.80 22.24 -32.03
N LEU A 223 31.79 20.91 -32.18
CA LEU A 223 32.81 20.20 -32.94
C LEU A 223 32.72 20.47 -34.46
N ALA A 224 31.54 20.85 -34.94
CA ALA A 224 31.30 21.26 -36.32
C ALA A 224 31.63 22.76 -36.59
N GLY A 225 32.03 23.53 -35.56
CA GLY A 225 32.35 24.93 -35.68
C GLY A 225 31.16 25.86 -35.71
N ASN A 226 30.02 25.44 -35.15
CA ASN A 226 28.81 26.25 -35.10
C ASN A 226 28.89 27.25 -33.93
N GLU A 227 28.76 28.54 -34.19
CA GLU A 227 28.86 29.60 -33.17
C GLU A 227 27.75 29.55 -32.11
N GLN A 228 26.60 28.91 -32.40
CA GLN A 228 25.46 28.81 -31.48
C GLN A 228 25.55 27.61 -30.51
N ALA A 229 26.49 26.71 -30.72
CA ALA A 229 26.71 25.51 -29.94
C ALA A 229 26.95 25.75 -28.44
N ALA A 230 27.63 26.86 -28.11
CA ALA A 230 27.90 27.25 -26.73
C ALA A 230 26.61 27.59 -25.94
N ASP A 231 25.62 28.21 -26.59
CA ASP A 231 24.34 28.54 -25.99
C ASP A 231 23.47 27.26 -25.81
N GLU A 232 23.50 26.33 -26.75
CA GLU A 232 22.81 25.02 -26.63
C GLU A 232 23.38 24.17 -25.52
N LEU A 233 24.69 24.08 -25.39
CA LEU A 233 25.39 23.45 -24.26
C LEU A 233 24.97 24.05 -22.92
N LYS A 234 25.00 25.39 -22.82
CA LYS A 234 24.60 26.13 -21.63
C LYS A 234 23.12 25.85 -21.27
N ASN A 235 22.25 25.87 -22.26
CA ASN A 235 20.81 25.59 -22.07
C ASN A 235 20.60 24.17 -21.63
N GLY A 236 21.26 23.19 -22.22
CA GLY A 236 21.19 21.79 -21.82
C GLY A 236 21.67 21.56 -20.39
N VAL A 237 22.80 22.15 -19.99
CA VAL A 237 23.30 22.05 -18.60
C VAL A 237 22.33 22.73 -17.62
N THR A 238 21.81 23.90 -17.98
CA THR A 238 20.83 24.62 -17.15
C THR A 238 19.56 23.81 -16.99
N SER A 239 19.05 23.22 -18.05
CA SER A 239 17.87 22.34 -18.02
C SER A 239 18.07 21.15 -17.09
N VAL A 240 19.20 20.47 -17.13
CA VAL A 240 19.53 19.37 -16.22
C VAL A 240 19.57 19.84 -14.76
N ILE A 241 20.23 20.97 -14.48
CA ILE A 241 20.35 21.55 -13.14
C ILE A 241 18.95 21.94 -12.60
N ASP A 242 18.12 22.56 -13.40
CA ASP A 242 16.80 23.02 -13.01
C ASP A 242 15.86 21.84 -12.78
N THR A 243 15.97 20.78 -13.58
CA THR A 243 15.26 19.52 -13.32
C THR A 243 15.66 18.94 -11.97
N ILE A 244 16.93 18.86 -11.65
CA ILE A 244 17.42 18.37 -10.35
C ILE A 244 16.92 19.28 -9.21
N ARG A 245 16.95 20.60 -9.35
CA ARG A 245 16.44 21.54 -8.35
C ARG A 245 14.94 21.41 -8.10
N MET A 246 14.17 21.16 -9.14
CA MET A 246 12.72 20.96 -9.05
C MET A 246 12.36 19.66 -8.30
N LEU A 247 13.22 18.64 -8.37
CA LEU A 247 13.02 17.35 -7.78
C LEU A 247 13.21 17.34 -6.25
N ILE A 248 14.18 18.09 -5.75
CA ILE A 248 14.51 18.12 -4.30
C ILE A 248 13.30 18.49 -3.44
N PRO A 249 12.55 19.59 -3.72
CA PRO A 249 11.36 19.91 -2.93
C PRO A 249 10.25 18.88 -3.08
N GLN A 250 10.05 18.29 -4.25
CA GLN A 250 9.02 17.29 -4.48
C GLN A 250 9.30 15.99 -3.69
N PHE A 251 10.56 15.59 -3.58
CA PHE A 251 10.96 14.51 -2.67
C PHE A 251 10.75 14.87 -1.20
N ALA A 252 11.05 16.11 -0.80
CA ALA A 252 10.83 16.57 0.56
C ALA A 252 9.32 16.62 0.91
N GLU A 253 8.48 17.07 0.00
CA GLU A 253 7.02 17.10 0.15
C GLU A 253 6.43 15.69 0.25
N LEU A 254 6.95 14.78 -0.56
CA LEU A 254 6.62 13.38 -0.54
C LEU A 254 6.97 12.73 0.80
N ILE A 255 8.18 12.96 1.31
CA ILE A 255 8.64 12.50 2.64
C ILE A 255 7.75 13.07 3.75
N THR A 256 7.40 14.35 3.67
CA THR A 256 6.55 15.02 4.66
C THR A 256 5.12 14.46 4.64
N SER A 257 4.59 14.15 3.46
CA SER A 257 3.26 13.54 3.30
C SER A 257 3.21 12.11 3.88
N ILE A 258 4.27 11.33 3.66
CA ILE A 258 4.41 9.99 4.26
C ILE A 258 4.54 10.10 5.79
N ALA A 259 5.39 11.00 6.27
CA ALA A 259 5.57 11.22 7.70
C ALA A 259 4.27 11.65 8.39
N GLY A 260 3.45 12.48 7.75
CA GLY A 260 2.13 12.88 8.24
C GLY A 260 1.16 11.70 8.37
N ALA A 261 1.09 10.85 7.35
CA ALA A 261 0.22 9.66 7.35
C ALA A 261 0.66 8.60 8.36
N VAL A 262 1.97 8.51 8.63
CA VAL A 262 2.58 7.54 9.56
C VAL A 262 2.51 8.03 11.02
N LEU A 263 2.58 9.34 11.27
CA LEU A 263 2.47 9.93 12.60
C LEU A 263 1.12 9.63 13.29
N GLU A 264 0.09 9.37 12.51
CA GLU A 264 -1.23 8.97 13.04
C GLU A 264 -1.32 7.47 13.38
N SER A 265 -0.38 6.64 12.90
CA SER A 265 -0.64 5.19 12.83
C SER A 265 0.10 4.29 13.83
N ALA A 266 1.26 4.58 14.35
CA ALA A 266 1.92 3.88 15.47
C ALA A 266 3.41 4.22 15.65
N PRO A 267 3.92 4.38 16.90
CA PRO A 267 5.30 4.80 17.19
C PRO A 267 6.42 3.87 16.68
N GLY A 268 6.15 2.58 16.52
CA GLY A 268 7.14 1.60 16.07
C GLY A 268 7.41 1.63 14.56
N ILE A 269 6.36 1.84 13.77
CA ILE A 269 6.43 1.99 12.30
C ILE A 269 7.13 3.30 11.94
N ILE A 270 6.90 4.36 12.72
CA ILE A 270 7.53 5.67 12.57
C ILE A 270 9.05 5.57 12.65
N LYS A 271 9.57 4.83 13.63
CA LYS A 271 11.01 4.70 13.82
C LYS A 271 11.66 3.94 12.66
N ALA A 272 11.08 2.82 12.22
CA ALA A 272 11.60 2.03 11.12
C ALA A 272 11.57 2.78 9.78
N LEU A 273 10.52 3.57 9.53
CA LEU A 273 10.40 4.41 8.33
C LEU A 273 11.34 5.61 8.37
N ALA A 274 11.48 6.27 9.53
CA ALA A 274 12.41 7.39 9.69
C ALA A 274 13.86 6.93 9.49
N ASP A 275 14.26 5.80 10.06
CA ASP A 275 15.59 5.23 9.91
C ASP A 275 15.86 4.80 8.45
N GLY A 276 14.86 4.21 7.77
CA GLY A 276 14.95 3.84 6.35
C GLY A 276 15.02 5.05 5.41
N LEU A 277 14.25 6.10 5.67
CA LEU A 277 14.26 7.34 4.90
C LEU A 277 15.56 8.13 5.07
N LEU A 278 16.07 8.24 6.30
CA LEU A 278 17.37 8.88 6.57
C LEU A 278 18.50 8.13 5.89
N SER A 279 18.45 6.80 5.87
CA SER A 279 19.41 5.98 5.14
C SER A 279 19.33 6.22 3.62
N ALA A 280 18.14 6.25 3.05
CA ALA A 280 17.96 6.53 1.61
C ALA A 280 18.41 7.94 1.21
N ILE A 281 18.14 8.96 2.03
CA ILE A 281 18.61 10.34 1.78
C ILE A 281 20.13 10.42 1.90
N SER A 282 20.74 9.75 2.87
CA SER A 282 22.18 9.73 3.05
C SER A 282 22.91 9.01 1.90
N GLU A 283 22.27 8.03 1.26
CA GLU A 283 22.80 7.35 0.06
C GLU A 283 22.62 8.16 -1.23
N LEU A 284 21.51 8.93 -1.33
CA LEU A 284 21.21 9.76 -2.51
C LEU A 284 22.11 11.00 -2.60
N THR A 285 22.40 11.64 -1.47
CA THR A 285 23.19 12.89 -1.42
C THR A 285 24.60 12.71 -1.98
N PRO A 286 25.41 11.72 -1.61
CA PRO A 286 26.74 11.50 -2.20
C PRO A 286 26.66 11.07 -3.66
N THR A 287 25.61 10.36 -4.07
CA THR A 287 25.43 9.93 -5.47
C THR A 287 25.13 11.14 -6.38
N LEU A 288 24.26 12.05 -5.96
CA LEU A 288 23.99 13.31 -6.67
C LEU A 288 25.24 14.20 -6.75
N ALA A 289 25.97 14.33 -5.63
CA ALA A 289 27.22 15.10 -5.61
C ALA A 289 28.28 14.50 -6.56
N LYS A 290 28.36 13.16 -6.62
CA LYS A 290 29.26 12.45 -7.52
C LYS A 290 28.92 12.69 -8.99
N ILE A 291 27.64 12.65 -9.36
CA ILE A 291 27.17 12.91 -10.73
C ILE A 291 27.52 14.35 -11.15
N VAL A 292 27.22 15.34 -10.29
CA VAL A 292 27.55 16.74 -10.56
C VAL A 292 29.08 16.92 -10.74
N THR A 293 29.86 16.28 -9.88
CA THR A 293 31.34 16.33 -9.97
C THR A 293 31.87 15.66 -11.24
N GLU A 294 31.29 14.53 -11.65
CA GLU A 294 31.64 13.82 -12.88
C GLU A 294 31.30 14.65 -14.13
N ILE A 295 30.13 15.32 -14.15
CA ILE A 295 29.74 16.24 -15.24
C ILE A 295 30.69 17.40 -15.30
N ILE A 296 30.98 18.06 -14.17
CA ILE A 296 31.95 19.20 -14.13
C ILE A 296 33.31 18.74 -14.57
N SER A 297 33.83 17.62 -14.12
CA SER A 297 35.13 17.08 -14.48
C SER A 297 35.22 16.74 -15.96
N ALA A 298 34.15 16.19 -16.54
CA ALA A 298 34.07 15.91 -17.97
C ALA A 298 34.10 17.21 -18.80
N LEU A 299 33.35 18.24 -18.37
CA LEU A 299 33.33 19.55 -19.02
C LEU A 299 34.69 20.26 -18.92
N VAL A 300 35.33 20.23 -17.75
CA VAL A 300 36.68 20.79 -17.53
C VAL A 300 37.73 20.05 -18.36
N GLY A 301 37.62 18.73 -18.51
CA GLY A 301 38.48 17.90 -19.33
C GLY A 301 38.37 18.19 -20.84
N LEU A 302 37.26 18.77 -21.29
CA LEU A 302 37.04 19.19 -22.68
C LEU A 302 37.56 20.62 -22.97
N LEU A 303 37.72 21.47 -21.94
CA LEU A 303 38.19 22.84 -22.09
C LEU A 303 39.50 22.98 -22.92
N PRO A 304 40.54 22.15 -22.69
CA PRO A 304 41.75 22.24 -23.49
C PRO A 304 41.53 21.90 -24.97
N GLN A 305 40.59 21.01 -25.27
CA GLN A 305 40.27 20.63 -26.65
C GLN A 305 39.44 21.69 -27.35
N ILE A 306 38.55 22.36 -26.61
CA ILE A 306 37.79 23.52 -27.10
C ILE A 306 38.69 24.70 -27.38
N VAL A 307 39.63 25.00 -26.48
CA VAL A 307 40.63 26.06 -26.67
C VAL A 307 41.55 25.77 -27.83
N SER A 308 41.98 24.53 -28.03
CA SER A 308 42.80 24.10 -29.16
C SER A 308 42.06 24.22 -30.50
N ALA A 309 40.81 23.82 -30.54
CA ALA A 309 39.97 23.93 -31.74
C ALA A 309 39.64 25.39 -32.10
N GLY A 310 39.50 26.28 -31.09
CA GLY A 310 39.29 27.72 -31.29
C GLY A 310 40.57 28.51 -31.64
N ALA A 311 41.77 27.92 -31.46
CA ALA A 311 43.04 28.53 -31.82
C ALA A 311 43.49 28.18 -33.26
N ASP A 312 42.84 27.20 -33.90
CA ASP A 312 43.07 26.77 -35.27
C ASP A 312 42.12 27.45 -36.29
N ILE A 313 41.27 28.39 -35.84
CA ILE A 313 40.40 29.24 -36.63
C ILE A 313 40.97 30.67 -36.57
#